data_3f8fa43b1866afe643da326bbbfecb92
#
_entry.id   3f8fa43b1866afe643da326bbbfecb92
#
_cell.length_a   1.000
_cell.length_b   1.000
_cell.length_c   1.000
_cell.angle_alpha   90.00
_cell.angle_beta   90.00
_cell.angle_gamma   90.00
#
_symmetry.space_group_name_H-M   'P 1'
#
loop_
_entity.id
_entity.type
_entity.pdbx_description
1 polymer ?
#
loop_
_entity_poly.entity_id
_entity_poly.type
_entity_poly.pdbx_seq_one_letter_code
_entity_poly.pdbx_strand_id
1 'polypeptide(L)'
;MDKQTVISARHLKKCFGKGDSMQTIYSDLNIDIYKGDFTVIMGSSGAGKSTLMYSLSGMDKPDSGQIMFDGEDITHLTSDQLAKFRRKQCGFVFQQIYLMNQLSLMDNVITAGILTNKRRKEVVKRAEELFSLVNLPKQTQEKLPSLISGGEAQRAGIVRAVINTPNVLFADEPTGALNSANSKAVLDVFSSLHNRGQSIVMVTHDKESALRGNRIVYVKDGQISGECNLDDHTDLIKRKATFETFLLEMGW
;
A
#
# COMPACT_ATOMS: atom_id res chain seq x y z
N MET A 1 4.96 -2.84 24.57
CA MET A 1 4.53 -1.44 24.31
C MET A 1 3.31 -1.50 23.44
N ASP A 2 2.24 -0.78 23.80
CA ASP A 2 1.05 -0.74 22.94
C ASP A 2 1.41 -0.03 21.63
N LYS A 3 1.17 -0.72 20.49
CA LYS A 3 1.41 -0.15 19.16
C LYS A 3 0.42 0.98 18.92
N GLN A 4 0.90 2.13 18.46
CA GLN A 4 0.04 3.26 18.10
C GLN A 4 -0.76 2.93 16.84
N THR A 5 -2.09 2.98 16.92
CA THR A 5 -2.98 2.78 15.77
C THR A 5 -2.94 4.01 14.86
N VAL A 6 -2.71 3.80 13.56
CA VAL A 6 -2.80 4.83 12.52
C VAL A 6 -4.12 4.78 11.77
N ILE A 7 -4.69 3.58 11.58
CA ILE A 7 -6.03 3.41 11.01
C ILE A 7 -6.81 2.44 11.90
N SER A 8 -8.01 2.82 12.31
CA SER A 8 -8.96 1.96 12.99
C SER A 8 -10.26 1.92 12.21
N ALA A 9 -10.65 0.74 11.77
CA ALA A 9 -11.89 0.51 11.05
C ALA A 9 -12.79 -0.41 11.86
N ARG A 10 -14.07 -0.03 11.99
CA ARG A 10 -15.06 -0.75 12.82
C ARG A 10 -16.37 -0.94 12.07
N HIS A 11 -16.89 -2.16 12.15
CA HIS A 11 -18.18 -2.56 11.60
C HIS A 11 -18.34 -2.21 10.12
N LEU A 12 -17.24 -2.35 9.32
CA LEU A 12 -17.28 -2.00 7.92
C LEU A 12 -18.19 -2.95 7.14
N LYS A 13 -19.04 -2.36 6.31
CA LYS A 13 -19.86 -3.06 5.32
C LYS A 13 -19.60 -2.50 3.93
N LYS A 14 -19.50 -3.39 2.95
CA LYS A 14 -19.39 -3.02 1.53
C LYS A 14 -20.11 -4.01 0.67
N CYS A 15 -20.95 -3.49 -0.23
CA CYS A 15 -21.66 -4.25 -1.24
C CYS A 15 -21.43 -3.62 -2.62
N PHE A 16 -21.48 -4.40 -3.67
CA PHE A 16 -21.55 -3.94 -5.06
C PHE A 16 -22.80 -4.46 -5.73
N GLY A 17 -23.26 -3.76 -6.76
CA GLY A 17 -24.51 -4.10 -7.46
C GLY A 17 -25.76 -3.46 -6.85
N LYS A 18 -26.94 -3.79 -7.40
CA LYS A 18 -28.24 -3.33 -6.92
C LYS A 18 -29.28 -4.43 -7.07
N GLY A 19 -30.29 -4.44 -6.18
CA GLY A 19 -31.38 -5.42 -6.21
C GLY A 19 -30.84 -6.87 -6.12
N ASP A 20 -31.34 -7.75 -6.97
CA ASP A 20 -31.01 -9.19 -6.96
C ASP A 20 -29.55 -9.50 -7.35
N SER A 21 -28.81 -8.53 -7.91
CA SER A 21 -27.39 -8.65 -8.24
C SER A 21 -26.44 -8.08 -7.16
N MET A 22 -26.96 -7.77 -5.97
CA MET A 22 -26.16 -7.24 -4.88
C MET A 22 -25.23 -8.31 -4.31
N GLN A 23 -23.92 -8.05 -4.39
CA GLN A 23 -22.88 -8.90 -3.82
C GLN A 23 -22.26 -8.21 -2.59
N THR A 24 -22.37 -8.84 -1.44
CA THR A 24 -21.70 -8.38 -0.22
C THR A 24 -20.23 -8.80 -0.26
N ILE A 25 -19.33 -7.83 -0.11
CA ILE A 25 -17.88 -8.04 -0.05
C ILE A 25 -17.43 -8.28 1.39
N TYR A 26 -17.88 -7.46 2.31
CA TYR A 26 -17.76 -7.66 3.76
C TYR A 26 -18.95 -7.00 4.49
N SER A 27 -19.33 -7.52 5.66
CA SER A 27 -20.57 -7.12 6.36
C SER A 27 -20.37 -6.62 7.79
N ASP A 28 -19.26 -6.94 8.43
CA ASP A 28 -18.91 -6.52 9.81
C ASP A 28 -17.39 -6.65 10.02
N LEU A 29 -16.61 -6.02 9.14
CA LEU A 29 -15.17 -6.15 9.17
C LEU A 29 -14.56 -5.12 10.13
N ASN A 30 -13.68 -5.59 11.01
CA ASN A 30 -12.96 -4.77 11.98
C ASN A 30 -11.45 -4.98 11.78
N ILE A 31 -10.67 -3.89 11.71
CA ILE A 31 -9.22 -3.96 11.54
C ILE A 31 -8.54 -2.72 12.12
N ASP A 32 -7.36 -2.91 12.71
CA ASP A 32 -6.43 -1.85 13.07
C ASP A 32 -5.15 -1.96 12.23
N ILE A 33 -4.65 -0.83 11.76
CA ILE A 33 -3.32 -0.69 11.16
C ILE A 33 -2.46 0.14 12.10
N TYR A 34 -1.26 -0.34 12.39
CA TYR A 34 -0.38 0.29 13.36
C TYR A 34 0.70 1.13 12.68
N LYS A 35 1.07 2.22 13.35
CA LYS A 35 2.11 3.11 12.88
C LYS A 35 3.47 2.40 12.85
N GLY A 36 4.16 2.53 11.73
CA GLY A 36 5.45 1.89 11.51
C GLY A 36 5.38 0.40 11.16
N ASP A 37 4.20 -0.23 11.16
CA ASP A 37 4.06 -1.62 10.71
C ASP A 37 4.05 -1.74 9.19
N PHE A 38 4.54 -2.86 8.70
CA PHE A 38 4.33 -3.34 7.34
C PHE A 38 3.27 -4.45 7.37
N THR A 39 2.01 -4.04 7.33
CA THR A 39 0.86 -4.97 7.31
C THR A 39 0.63 -5.49 5.90
N VAL A 40 0.58 -6.82 5.75
CA VAL A 40 0.22 -7.47 4.49
C VAL A 40 -1.15 -8.10 4.62
N ILE A 41 -2.05 -7.77 3.70
CA ILE A 41 -3.39 -8.35 3.59
C ILE A 41 -3.33 -9.45 2.54
N MET A 42 -3.49 -10.69 2.98
CA MET A 42 -3.54 -11.89 2.14
C MET A 42 -4.96 -12.50 2.10
N GLY A 43 -5.16 -13.46 1.22
CA GLY A 43 -6.40 -14.21 1.07
C GLY A 43 -6.67 -14.61 -0.37
N SER A 44 -7.67 -15.45 -0.62
CA SER A 44 -8.04 -15.92 -1.94
C SER A 44 -8.44 -14.79 -2.90
N SER A 45 -8.42 -15.06 -4.20
CA SER A 45 -8.95 -14.12 -5.19
C SER A 45 -10.43 -13.85 -4.91
N GLY A 46 -10.86 -12.59 -5.02
CA GLY A 46 -12.23 -12.19 -4.74
C GLY A 46 -12.60 -12.03 -3.25
N ALA A 47 -11.69 -12.31 -2.30
CA ALA A 47 -11.97 -12.18 -0.86
C ALA A 47 -12.19 -10.73 -0.36
N GLY A 48 -12.09 -9.70 -1.23
CA GLY A 48 -12.34 -8.31 -0.87
C GLY A 48 -11.10 -7.51 -0.41
N LYS A 49 -9.87 -8.05 -0.57
CA LYS A 49 -8.62 -7.44 -0.09
C LYS A 49 -8.37 -6.03 -0.62
N SER A 50 -8.39 -5.85 -1.94
CA SER A 50 -8.19 -4.52 -2.57
C SER A 50 -9.34 -3.58 -2.22
N THR A 51 -10.58 -4.08 -2.14
CA THR A 51 -11.74 -3.29 -1.70
C THR A 51 -11.56 -2.81 -0.26
N LEU A 52 -11.07 -3.66 0.64
CA LEU A 52 -10.74 -3.28 2.02
C LEU A 52 -9.66 -2.18 2.04
N MET A 53 -8.55 -2.40 1.33
CA MET A 53 -7.48 -1.40 1.23
C MET A 53 -7.98 -0.06 0.68
N TYR A 54 -8.86 -0.08 -0.33
CA TYR A 54 -9.43 1.15 -0.90
C TYR A 54 -10.38 1.84 0.09
N SER A 55 -11.12 1.08 0.90
CA SER A 55 -11.93 1.69 1.98
C SER A 55 -11.06 2.31 3.06
N LEU A 56 -10.03 1.61 3.56
CA LEU A 56 -9.10 2.12 4.58
C LEU A 56 -8.37 3.39 4.15
N SER A 57 -8.11 3.54 2.86
CA SER A 57 -7.43 4.71 2.28
C SER A 57 -8.37 5.86 1.88
N GLY A 58 -9.68 5.68 2.02
CA GLY A 58 -10.69 6.63 1.54
C GLY A 58 -10.72 6.77 0.01
N MET A 59 -10.20 5.79 -0.74
CA MET A 59 -10.30 5.74 -2.20
C MET A 59 -11.69 5.29 -2.64
N ASP A 60 -12.29 4.36 -1.91
CA ASP A 60 -13.69 3.97 -2.02
C ASP A 60 -14.36 4.12 -0.64
N LYS A 61 -15.65 4.39 -0.61
CA LYS A 61 -16.40 4.54 0.65
C LYS A 61 -17.05 3.21 1.02
N PRO A 62 -16.98 2.77 2.29
CA PRO A 62 -17.83 1.71 2.77
C PRO A 62 -19.30 2.15 2.77
N ASP A 63 -20.24 1.21 2.72
CA ASP A 63 -21.68 1.49 2.80
C ASP A 63 -22.10 1.84 4.23
N SER A 64 -21.42 1.25 5.23
CA SER A 64 -21.57 1.59 6.65
C SER A 64 -20.31 1.21 7.45
N GLY A 65 -20.30 1.58 8.72
CA GLY A 65 -19.16 1.44 9.62
C GLY A 65 -18.40 2.75 9.80
N GLN A 66 -17.26 2.70 10.47
CA GLN A 66 -16.44 3.88 10.79
C GLN A 66 -14.98 3.63 10.44
N ILE A 67 -14.30 4.63 9.91
CA ILE A 67 -12.86 4.62 9.66
C ILE A 67 -12.24 5.86 10.30
N MET A 68 -11.45 5.63 11.35
CA MET A 68 -10.59 6.63 11.96
C MET A 68 -9.19 6.53 11.35
N PHE A 69 -8.64 7.60 10.82
CA PHE A 69 -7.31 7.66 10.25
C PHE A 69 -6.50 8.78 10.93
N ASP A 70 -5.46 8.40 11.68
CA ASP A 70 -4.61 9.31 12.48
C ASP A 70 -5.44 10.26 13.36
N GLY A 71 -6.52 9.72 13.99
CA GLY A 71 -7.44 10.46 14.85
C GLY A 71 -8.55 11.25 14.14
N GLU A 72 -8.58 11.28 12.80
CA GLU A 72 -9.64 11.93 12.00
C GLU A 72 -10.65 10.88 11.51
N ASP A 73 -11.95 11.14 11.70
CA ASP A 73 -13.02 10.32 11.10
C ASP A 73 -13.17 10.67 9.62
N ILE A 74 -12.78 9.76 8.74
CA ILE A 74 -12.84 9.94 7.29
C ILE A 74 -14.13 9.39 6.66
N THR A 75 -14.99 8.74 7.45
CA THR A 75 -16.18 8.01 6.95
C THR A 75 -17.13 8.93 6.22
N HIS A 76 -17.35 10.12 6.79
CA HIS A 76 -18.36 11.08 6.30
C HIS A 76 -17.81 12.19 5.41
N LEU A 77 -16.50 12.18 5.13
CA LEU A 77 -15.88 13.18 4.27
C LEU A 77 -16.48 13.14 2.85
N THR A 78 -16.65 14.31 2.24
CA THR A 78 -17.05 14.43 0.84
C THR A 78 -15.93 13.95 -0.08
N SER A 79 -16.23 13.70 -1.35
CA SER A 79 -15.22 13.28 -2.34
C SER A 79 -14.05 14.25 -2.44
N ASP A 80 -14.31 15.57 -2.39
CA ASP A 80 -13.27 16.61 -2.42
C ASP A 80 -12.42 16.63 -1.14
N GLN A 81 -13.06 16.42 0.01
CA GLN A 81 -12.34 16.30 1.28
C GLN A 81 -11.47 15.05 1.30
N LEU A 82 -11.99 13.90 0.85
CA LEU A 82 -11.21 12.66 0.70
C LEU A 82 -10.04 12.84 -0.30
N ALA A 83 -10.22 13.57 -1.40
CA ALA A 83 -9.13 13.85 -2.32
C ALA A 83 -8.02 14.69 -1.67
N LYS A 84 -8.39 15.70 -0.86
CA LYS A 84 -7.43 16.52 -0.09
C LYS A 84 -6.75 15.69 1.01
N PHE A 85 -7.50 14.83 1.69
CA PHE A 85 -7.00 13.90 2.69
C PHE A 85 -5.97 12.95 2.07
N ARG A 86 -6.33 12.19 1.02
CA ARG A 86 -5.43 11.23 0.35
C ARG A 86 -4.12 11.87 -0.11
N ARG A 87 -4.19 13.08 -0.66
CA ARG A 87 -3.01 13.82 -1.12
C ARG A 87 -1.94 14.00 -0.05
N LYS A 88 -2.37 14.14 1.23
CA LYS A 88 -1.47 14.38 2.36
C LYS A 88 -1.13 13.10 3.12
N GLN A 89 -2.12 12.22 3.32
CA GLN A 89 -2.02 11.12 4.25
C GLN A 89 -1.66 9.78 3.60
N CYS A 90 -1.94 9.62 2.30
CA CYS A 90 -1.83 8.34 1.61
C CYS A 90 -0.86 8.40 0.44
N GLY A 91 0.02 7.39 0.33
CA GLY A 91 0.75 7.07 -0.88
C GLY A 91 0.14 5.83 -1.53
N PHE A 92 0.16 5.76 -2.87
CA PHE A 92 -0.40 4.61 -3.59
C PHE A 92 0.57 4.04 -4.60
N VAL A 93 0.75 2.72 -4.56
CA VAL A 93 1.48 1.91 -5.52
C VAL A 93 0.55 0.82 -6.02
N PHE A 94 0.35 0.72 -7.33
CA PHE A 94 -0.53 -0.25 -7.94
C PHE A 94 0.26 -1.22 -8.80
N GLN A 95 -0.34 -2.36 -9.12
CA GLN A 95 0.20 -3.30 -10.11
C GLN A 95 0.38 -2.61 -11.46
N GLN A 96 -0.62 -1.85 -11.93
CA GLN A 96 -0.50 -0.95 -13.06
C GLN A 96 0.03 0.40 -12.56
N ILE A 97 1.18 0.84 -13.07
CA ILE A 97 1.99 1.91 -12.47
C ILE A 97 1.36 3.31 -12.60
N TYR A 98 0.55 3.53 -13.62
CA TYR A 98 -0.14 4.81 -13.91
C TYR A 98 0.80 6.04 -13.95
N LEU A 99 1.98 5.89 -14.57
CA LEU A 99 2.82 7.05 -14.90
C LEU A 99 2.24 7.78 -16.12
N MET A 100 2.37 9.09 -16.13
CA MET A 100 2.01 9.92 -17.28
C MET A 100 3.06 9.73 -18.37
N ASN A 101 2.68 9.10 -19.48
CA ASN A 101 3.60 8.66 -20.55
C ASN A 101 4.32 9.83 -21.26
N GLN A 102 3.76 11.04 -21.21
CA GLN A 102 4.32 12.24 -21.83
C GLN A 102 5.27 13.01 -20.91
N LEU A 103 5.43 12.57 -19.67
CA LEU A 103 6.31 13.21 -18.69
C LEU A 103 7.49 12.29 -18.38
N SER A 104 8.65 12.89 -18.09
CA SER A 104 9.80 12.16 -17.55
C SER A 104 9.45 11.53 -16.19
N LEU A 105 10.26 10.58 -15.70
CA LEU A 105 10.05 10.05 -14.35
C LEU A 105 10.15 11.14 -13.30
N MET A 106 11.11 12.06 -13.44
CA MET A 106 11.28 13.21 -12.55
C MET A 106 10.04 14.08 -12.56
N ASP A 107 9.47 14.42 -13.73
CA ASP A 107 8.28 15.27 -13.81
C ASP A 107 7.03 14.58 -13.28
N ASN A 108 6.90 13.25 -13.45
CA ASN A 108 5.84 12.47 -12.81
C ASN A 108 5.87 12.61 -11.28
N VAL A 109 7.06 12.59 -10.68
CA VAL A 109 7.23 12.74 -9.23
C VAL A 109 7.00 14.19 -8.80
N ILE A 110 7.57 15.16 -9.52
CA ILE A 110 7.41 16.60 -9.22
C ILE A 110 5.94 17.00 -9.27
N THR A 111 5.19 16.52 -10.27
CA THR A 111 3.76 16.83 -10.42
C THR A 111 2.97 16.38 -9.20
N ALA A 112 3.28 15.21 -8.63
CA ALA A 112 2.65 14.75 -7.40
C ALA A 112 3.09 15.61 -6.18
N GLY A 113 4.37 15.96 -6.10
CA GLY A 113 4.94 16.70 -4.98
C GLY A 113 4.40 18.12 -4.84
N ILE A 114 4.23 18.83 -5.96
CA ILE A 114 3.73 20.23 -5.95
C ILE A 114 2.26 20.34 -5.54
N LEU A 115 1.52 19.24 -5.49
CA LEU A 115 0.13 19.25 -5.00
C LEU A 115 0.04 19.55 -3.50
N THR A 116 1.10 19.30 -2.73
CA THR A 116 1.16 19.58 -1.29
C THR A 116 2.18 20.64 -0.94
N ASN A 117 3.33 20.66 -1.61
CA ASN A 117 4.38 21.64 -1.40
C ASN A 117 4.57 22.52 -2.64
N LYS A 118 4.22 23.80 -2.53
CA LYS A 118 4.34 24.78 -3.62
C LYS A 118 5.80 25.18 -3.96
N ARG A 119 6.78 24.81 -3.13
CA ARG A 119 8.19 25.16 -3.33
C ARG A 119 8.86 24.11 -4.22
N ARG A 120 8.76 24.29 -5.54
CA ARG A 120 9.29 23.34 -6.54
C ARG A 120 10.75 22.91 -6.24
N LYS A 121 11.63 23.81 -5.78
CA LYS A 121 13.02 23.46 -5.45
C LYS A 121 13.14 22.42 -4.35
N GLU A 122 12.31 22.49 -3.32
CA GLU A 122 12.28 21.51 -2.23
C GLU A 122 11.77 20.16 -2.72
N VAL A 123 10.75 20.17 -3.57
CA VAL A 123 10.21 18.94 -4.19
C VAL A 123 11.26 18.26 -5.07
N VAL A 124 11.98 19.02 -5.89
CA VAL A 124 13.06 18.48 -6.75
C VAL A 124 14.16 17.84 -5.91
N LYS A 125 14.67 18.55 -4.88
CA LYS A 125 15.70 18.02 -3.98
C LYS A 125 15.25 16.71 -3.34
N ARG A 126 14.03 16.68 -2.81
CA ARG A 126 13.48 15.47 -2.20
C ARG A 126 13.30 14.34 -3.21
N ALA A 127 12.85 14.64 -4.44
CA ALA A 127 12.74 13.65 -5.50
C ALA A 127 14.11 13.02 -5.82
N GLU A 128 15.17 13.83 -5.94
CA GLU A 128 16.54 13.33 -6.17
C GLU A 128 17.01 12.40 -5.04
N GLU A 129 16.74 12.74 -3.79
CA GLU A 129 17.06 11.90 -2.61
C GLU A 129 16.30 10.55 -2.67
N LEU A 130 15.01 10.57 -3.01
CA LEU A 130 14.19 9.38 -3.13
C LEU A 130 14.57 8.51 -4.34
N PHE A 131 14.90 9.12 -5.47
CA PHE A 131 15.41 8.38 -6.64
C PHE A 131 16.73 7.67 -6.34
N SER A 132 17.63 8.32 -5.57
CA SER A 132 18.84 7.66 -5.09
C SER A 132 18.55 6.46 -4.19
N LEU A 133 17.56 6.58 -3.30
CA LEU A 133 17.12 5.48 -2.41
C LEU A 133 16.65 4.25 -3.19
N VAL A 134 16.01 4.45 -4.34
CA VAL A 134 15.48 3.36 -5.19
C VAL A 134 16.44 2.96 -6.31
N ASN A 135 17.69 3.41 -6.28
CA ASN A 135 18.73 3.10 -7.27
C ASN A 135 18.30 3.44 -8.72
N LEU A 136 17.73 4.63 -8.92
CA LEU A 136 17.42 5.17 -10.24
C LEU A 136 18.36 6.36 -10.54
N PRO A 137 19.36 6.17 -11.43
CA PRO A 137 20.35 7.21 -11.74
C PRO A 137 19.73 8.38 -12.51
N LYS A 138 20.37 9.57 -12.47
CA LYS A 138 19.86 10.80 -13.12
C LYS A 138 19.44 10.60 -14.57
N GLN A 139 20.23 9.88 -15.36
CA GLN A 139 19.92 9.62 -16.76
C GLN A 139 18.58 8.86 -16.94
N THR A 140 18.24 7.98 -16.01
CA THR A 140 16.95 7.26 -16.03
C THR A 140 15.80 8.16 -15.59
N GLN A 141 16.03 9.06 -14.63
CA GLN A 141 15.01 9.99 -14.14
C GLN A 141 14.46 10.93 -15.22
N GLU A 142 15.27 11.25 -16.22
CA GLU A 142 14.93 12.12 -17.36
C GLU A 142 14.20 11.39 -18.49
N LYS A 143 14.15 10.05 -18.45
CA LYS A 143 13.49 9.24 -19.48
C LYS A 143 11.95 9.25 -19.33
N LEU A 144 11.29 9.03 -20.46
CA LEU A 144 9.86 8.73 -20.50
C LEU A 144 9.59 7.29 -20.00
N PRO A 145 8.40 6.98 -19.46
CA PRO A 145 8.03 5.64 -19.01
C PRO A 145 8.17 4.55 -20.09
N SER A 146 8.00 4.89 -21.36
CA SER A 146 8.15 3.97 -22.49
C SER A 146 9.59 3.53 -22.77
N LEU A 147 10.60 4.21 -22.19
CA LEU A 147 12.03 3.98 -22.45
C LEU A 147 12.74 3.28 -21.27
N ILE A 148 11.99 2.72 -20.33
CA ILE A 148 12.53 2.08 -19.13
C ILE A 148 11.88 0.71 -18.91
N SER A 149 12.52 -0.12 -18.06
CA SER A 149 11.96 -1.41 -17.67
C SER A 149 10.78 -1.24 -16.71
N GLY A 150 9.89 -2.26 -16.63
CA GLY A 150 8.77 -2.27 -15.69
C GLY A 150 9.22 -2.13 -14.23
N GLY A 151 10.35 -2.71 -13.85
CA GLY A 151 10.90 -2.56 -12.50
C GLY A 151 11.40 -1.14 -12.20
N GLU A 152 12.00 -0.44 -13.18
CA GLU A 152 12.39 0.97 -13.04
C GLU A 152 11.15 1.85 -12.93
N ALA A 153 10.13 1.61 -13.76
CA ALA A 153 8.86 2.33 -13.71
C ALA A 153 8.17 2.13 -12.35
N GLN A 154 8.16 0.90 -11.81
CA GLN A 154 7.56 0.61 -10.51
C GLN A 154 8.29 1.34 -9.37
N ARG A 155 9.64 1.34 -9.39
CA ARG A 155 10.42 2.10 -8.41
C ARG A 155 10.17 3.61 -8.51
N ALA A 156 10.02 4.17 -9.71
CA ALA A 156 9.61 5.56 -9.89
C ALA A 156 8.18 5.81 -9.37
N GLY A 157 7.25 4.85 -9.56
CA GLY A 157 5.91 4.86 -8.99
C GLY A 157 5.93 4.92 -7.45
N ILE A 158 6.85 4.18 -6.81
CA ILE A 158 7.04 4.26 -5.36
C ILE A 158 7.56 5.64 -4.95
N VAL A 159 8.55 6.20 -5.64
CA VAL A 159 9.06 7.57 -5.37
C VAL A 159 7.92 8.57 -5.44
N ARG A 160 7.08 8.49 -6.49
CA ARG A 160 5.88 9.34 -6.63
C ARG A 160 4.91 9.18 -5.46
N ALA A 161 4.71 7.95 -4.96
CA ALA A 161 3.80 7.66 -3.87
C ALA A 161 4.28 8.25 -2.53
N VAL A 162 5.61 8.30 -2.28
CA VAL A 162 6.18 8.76 -1.00
C VAL A 162 6.72 10.19 -1.02
N ILE A 163 6.63 10.91 -2.15
CA ILE A 163 7.17 12.27 -2.29
C ILE A 163 6.60 13.24 -1.25
N ASN A 164 5.32 13.06 -0.89
CA ASN A 164 4.59 13.89 0.06
C ASN A 164 4.65 13.39 1.52
N THR A 165 5.54 12.45 1.85
CA THR A 165 5.64 11.88 3.19
C THR A 165 4.31 11.40 3.76
N PRO A 166 3.61 10.48 3.08
CA PRO A 166 2.33 10.00 3.56
C PRO A 166 2.46 9.25 4.89
N ASN A 167 1.42 9.29 5.74
CA ASN A 167 1.38 8.50 6.96
C ASN A 167 1.32 7.00 6.65
N VAL A 168 0.62 6.61 5.59
CA VAL A 168 0.52 5.21 5.16
C VAL A 168 0.77 5.09 3.65
N LEU A 169 1.62 4.14 3.27
CA LEU A 169 1.86 3.72 1.89
C LEU A 169 1.00 2.48 1.61
N PHE A 170 0.03 2.60 0.71
CA PHE A 170 -0.80 1.51 0.24
C PHE A 170 -0.21 0.92 -1.05
N ALA A 171 -0.15 -0.41 -1.13
CA ALA A 171 0.38 -1.13 -2.27
C ALA A 171 -0.55 -2.27 -2.68
N ASP A 172 -1.10 -2.22 -3.89
CA ASP A 172 -1.99 -3.25 -4.43
C ASP A 172 -1.24 -4.07 -5.48
N GLU A 173 -0.88 -5.32 -5.13
CA GLU A 173 -0.13 -6.25 -5.98
C GLU A 173 1.10 -5.59 -6.67
N PRO A 174 1.99 -4.91 -5.93
CA PRO A 174 2.99 -4.03 -6.52
C PRO A 174 4.05 -4.74 -7.39
N THR A 175 4.11 -6.06 -7.33
CA THR A 175 5.06 -6.90 -8.09
C THR A 175 4.39 -7.82 -9.11
N GLY A 176 3.06 -7.83 -9.18
CA GLY A 176 2.29 -8.81 -9.96
C GLY A 176 2.52 -8.79 -11.47
N ALA A 177 3.09 -7.71 -12.03
CA ALA A 177 3.44 -7.60 -13.46
C ALA A 177 4.95 -7.69 -13.73
N LEU A 178 5.77 -8.03 -12.71
CA LEU A 178 7.23 -8.00 -12.81
C LEU A 178 7.82 -9.41 -12.83
N ASN A 179 9.00 -9.55 -13.45
CA ASN A 179 9.81 -10.76 -13.29
C ASN A 179 10.46 -10.81 -11.91
N SER A 180 10.97 -11.98 -11.50
CA SER A 180 11.51 -12.24 -10.16
C SER A 180 12.62 -11.27 -9.73
N ALA A 181 13.55 -10.92 -10.63
CA ALA A 181 14.64 -10.00 -10.31
C ALA A 181 14.13 -8.56 -10.05
N ASN A 182 13.20 -8.08 -10.85
CA ASN A 182 12.58 -6.77 -10.67
C ASN A 182 11.66 -6.75 -9.44
N SER A 183 10.93 -7.84 -9.18
CA SER A 183 10.10 -8.00 -7.97
C SER A 183 10.94 -7.87 -6.72
N LYS A 184 12.07 -8.58 -6.64
CA LYS A 184 13.00 -8.48 -5.51
C LYS A 184 13.48 -7.04 -5.30
N ALA A 185 13.92 -6.36 -6.35
CA ALA A 185 14.40 -4.98 -6.26
C ALA A 185 13.31 -4.00 -5.77
N VAL A 186 12.05 -4.19 -6.20
CA VAL A 186 10.89 -3.41 -5.72
C VAL A 186 10.59 -3.71 -4.25
N LEU A 187 10.59 -4.99 -3.86
CA LEU A 187 10.36 -5.39 -2.46
C LEU A 187 11.46 -4.88 -1.52
N ASP A 188 12.71 -4.84 -1.98
CA ASP A 188 13.83 -4.27 -1.21
C ASP A 188 13.62 -2.77 -0.94
N VAL A 189 13.00 -2.03 -1.88
CA VAL A 189 12.59 -0.63 -1.66
C VAL A 189 11.52 -0.53 -0.58
N PHE A 190 10.48 -1.37 -0.60
CA PHE A 190 9.46 -1.39 0.47
C PHE A 190 10.09 -1.69 1.84
N SER A 191 10.97 -2.69 1.92
CA SER A 191 11.70 -3.00 3.16
C SER A 191 12.55 -1.82 3.64
N SER A 192 13.24 -1.11 2.73
CA SER A 192 14.02 0.09 3.07
C SER A 192 13.14 1.24 3.59
N LEU A 193 11.95 1.44 3.03
CA LEU A 193 10.99 2.44 3.50
C LEU A 193 10.44 2.06 4.88
N HIS A 194 10.07 0.80 5.09
CA HIS A 194 9.61 0.28 6.38
C HIS A 194 10.67 0.47 7.48
N ASN A 195 11.94 0.10 7.21
CA ASN A 195 13.05 0.29 8.14
C ASN A 195 13.32 1.76 8.50
N ARG A 196 12.79 2.70 7.73
CA ARG A 196 12.81 4.15 8.00
C ARG A 196 11.54 4.64 8.71
N GLY A 197 10.68 3.73 9.15
CA GLY A 197 9.46 4.03 9.91
C GLY A 197 8.21 4.30 9.08
N GLN A 198 8.23 4.04 7.75
CA GLN A 198 7.04 4.17 6.92
C GLN A 198 6.04 3.05 7.25
N SER A 199 4.81 3.43 7.63
CA SER A 199 3.70 2.48 7.73
C SER A 199 3.28 2.02 6.33
N ILE A 200 3.15 0.71 6.12
CA ILE A 200 2.84 0.13 4.81
C ILE A 200 1.64 -0.82 4.96
N VAL A 201 0.69 -0.72 4.04
CA VAL A 201 -0.38 -1.70 3.84
C VAL A 201 -0.25 -2.25 2.43
N MET A 202 0.08 -3.53 2.32
CA MET A 202 0.24 -4.21 1.02
C MET A 202 -0.81 -5.29 0.87
N VAL A 203 -1.47 -5.32 -0.27
CA VAL A 203 -2.30 -6.45 -0.71
C VAL A 203 -1.47 -7.30 -1.66
N THR A 204 -1.37 -8.59 -1.39
CA THR A 204 -0.72 -9.53 -2.31
C THR A 204 -1.19 -10.96 -2.07
N HIS A 205 -1.08 -11.80 -3.09
CA HIS A 205 -1.19 -13.26 -3.01
C HIS A 205 0.18 -13.95 -3.11
N ASP A 206 1.27 -13.19 -3.31
CA ASP A 206 2.62 -13.72 -3.41
C ASP A 206 3.27 -13.88 -2.03
N LYS A 207 3.76 -15.10 -1.73
CA LYS A 207 4.37 -15.45 -0.45
C LYS A 207 5.68 -14.70 -0.17
N GLU A 208 6.50 -14.45 -1.19
CA GLU A 208 7.77 -13.74 -1.03
C GLU A 208 7.54 -12.27 -0.71
N SER A 209 6.55 -11.65 -1.36
CA SER A 209 6.10 -10.29 -1.05
C SER A 209 5.54 -10.21 0.37
N ALA A 210 4.73 -11.19 0.78
CA ALA A 210 4.12 -11.22 2.10
C ALA A 210 5.16 -11.36 3.22
N LEU A 211 6.21 -12.14 3.02
CA LEU A 211 7.31 -12.29 3.97
C LEU A 211 8.10 -10.99 4.23
N ARG A 212 7.89 -9.91 3.47
CA ARG A 212 8.48 -8.59 3.76
C ARG A 212 7.73 -7.85 4.87
N GLY A 213 6.45 -8.19 5.08
CA GLY A 213 5.65 -7.58 6.15
C GLY A 213 5.97 -8.15 7.52
N ASN A 214 5.85 -7.37 8.55
CA ASN A 214 5.98 -7.83 9.93
C ASN A 214 4.64 -8.30 10.52
N ARG A 215 3.51 -7.97 9.87
CA ARG A 215 2.16 -8.42 10.25
C ARG A 215 1.40 -8.90 9.02
N ILE A 216 0.85 -10.10 9.09
CA ILE A 216 0.01 -10.68 8.04
C ILE A 216 -1.42 -10.75 8.53
N VAL A 217 -2.35 -10.24 7.75
CA VAL A 217 -3.80 -10.32 7.98
C VAL A 217 -4.41 -11.15 6.86
N TYR A 218 -5.08 -12.25 7.22
CA TYR A 218 -5.69 -13.13 6.23
C TYR A 218 -7.20 -12.85 6.13
N VAL A 219 -7.63 -12.48 4.91
CA VAL A 219 -9.04 -12.20 4.60
C VAL A 219 -9.63 -13.37 3.82
N LYS A 220 -10.76 -13.88 4.31
CA LYS A 220 -11.54 -14.95 3.68
C LYS A 220 -13.03 -14.63 3.80
N ASP A 221 -13.74 -14.74 2.69
CA ASP A 221 -15.20 -14.53 2.63
C ASP A 221 -15.67 -13.21 3.29
N GLY A 222 -14.90 -12.14 3.07
CA GLY A 222 -15.21 -10.80 3.58
C GLY A 222 -14.98 -10.62 5.08
N GLN A 223 -14.25 -11.51 5.73
CA GLN A 223 -13.88 -11.42 7.14
C GLN A 223 -12.38 -11.63 7.36
N ILE A 224 -11.86 -11.12 8.47
CA ILE A 224 -10.51 -11.44 8.92
C ILE A 224 -10.56 -12.79 9.60
N SER A 225 -9.95 -13.80 8.96
CA SER A 225 -9.91 -15.18 9.44
C SER A 225 -8.73 -15.46 10.36
N GLY A 226 -7.68 -14.64 10.31
CA GLY A 226 -6.53 -14.78 11.18
C GLY A 226 -5.50 -13.68 10.97
N GLU A 227 -4.61 -13.57 11.94
CA GLU A 227 -3.47 -12.67 11.92
C GLU A 227 -2.20 -13.39 12.37
N CYS A 228 -1.07 -13.08 11.74
CA CYS A 228 0.23 -13.60 12.09
C CYS A 228 1.21 -12.44 12.30
N ASN A 229 1.85 -12.38 13.46
CA ASN A 229 2.91 -11.42 13.75
C ASN A 229 4.27 -12.09 13.48
N LEU A 230 5.10 -11.43 12.68
CA LEU A 230 6.43 -11.91 12.31
C LEU A 230 7.58 -11.07 12.91
N ASP A 231 7.24 -10.08 13.78
CA ASP A 231 8.24 -9.22 14.45
C ASP A 231 9.18 -10.01 15.38
N ASP A 232 8.65 -11.05 16.03
CA ASP A 232 9.38 -11.82 17.05
C ASP A 232 10.47 -12.72 16.46
N HIS A 233 10.57 -12.78 15.13
CA HIS A 233 11.50 -13.67 14.43
C HIS A 233 12.57 -12.87 13.67
N THR A 234 13.71 -12.65 14.28
CA THR A 234 14.93 -12.13 13.62
C THR A 234 15.58 -13.17 12.70
N ASP A 235 15.34 -14.47 12.96
CA ASP A 235 15.78 -15.58 12.12
C ASP A 235 14.82 -15.79 10.94
N LEU A 236 15.33 -15.65 9.73
CA LEU A 236 14.58 -15.81 8.50
C LEU A 236 13.95 -17.21 8.35
N ILE A 237 14.62 -18.27 8.86
CA ILE A 237 14.11 -19.64 8.78
C ILE A 237 12.87 -19.79 9.67
N LYS A 238 12.96 -19.31 10.90
CA LYS A 238 11.81 -19.33 11.84
C LYS A 238 10.65 -18.48 11.32
N ARG A 239 10.96 -17.28 10.83
CA ARG A 239 9.97 -16.39 10.22
C ARG A 239 9.21 -17.06 9.09
N LYS A 240 9.92 -17.74 8.19
CA LYS A 240 9.34 -18.50 7.08
C LYS A 240 8.49 -19.66 7.56
N ALA A 241 8.99 -20.45 8.52
CA ALA A 241 8.26 -21.59 9.09
C ALA A 241 6.95 -21.14 9.78
N THR A 242 6.99 -20.07 10.59
CA THR A 242 5.80 -19.50 11.23
C THR A 242 4.77 -19.04 10.20
N PHE A 243 5.23 -18.36 9.16
CA PHE A 243 4.34 -17.89 8.08
C PHE A 243 3.72 -19.06 7.30
N GLU A 244 4.50 -20.09 6.95
CA GLU A 244 4.00 -21.28 6.25
C GLU A 244 2.97 -22.05 7.10
N THR A 245 3.23 -22.22 8.41
CA THR A 245 2.26 -22.84 9.34
C THR A 245 0.96 -22.03 9.37
N PHE A 246 1.05 -20.72 9.52
CA PHE A 246 -0.13 -19.84 9.50
C PHE A 246 -0.92 -19.98 8.21
N LEU A 247 -0.27 -20.02 7.04
CA LEU A 247 -0.96 -20.18 5.78
C LEU A 247 -1.70 -21.53 5.68
N LEU A 248 -1.09 -22.61 6.16
CA LEU A 248 -1.74 -23.94 6.21
C LEU A 248 -2.98 -23.91 7.10
N GLU A 249 -2.94 -23.24 8.27
CA GLU A 249 -4.09 -23.06 9.17
C GLU A 249 -5.23 -22.27 8.48
N MET A 250 -4.89 -21.29 7.64
CA MET A 250 -5.87 -20.51 6.86
C MET A 250 -6.44 -21.27 5.65
N GLY A 251 -5.90 -22.44 5.33
CA GLY A 251 -6.33 -23.26 4.17
C GLY A 251 -5.77 -22.75 2.84
N TRP A 252 -4.59 -22.16 2.88
CA TRP A 252 -3.86 -21.67 1.69
C TRP A 252 -3.12 -22.79 0.97
#